data_860ea750f47d943ffd751beb7cd5fff9
#
_entry.id   860ea750f47d943ffd751beb7cd5fff9
#
_cell.length_a   1.000
_cell.length_b   1.000
_cell.length_c   1.000
_cell.angle_alpha   90.00
_cell.angle_beta   90.00
_cell.angle_gamma   90.00
#
_symmetry.space_group_name_H-M   'P 1'
#
loop_
_entity.id
_entity.type
_entity.pdbx_description
1 polymer ?
#
loop_
_entity_poly.entity_id
_entity_poly.type
_entity_poly.pdbx_seq_one_letter_code
_entity_poly.pdbx_strand_id
1 'polypeptide(L)'
;PEALQYVGFEQTETDYNTSFQMGGIYGGDGQKMGLWAGAAWQHAEAAPMYQGGWGGGHEPCGFHWGLNVNARTERYQREDVSAPYTAHYLLSQPDNIAYGIWTKNYPQTIIDRGQEWFLFGSDYTLPPKTAEEMIAIWDAGVEEGAYWKADTLDELADQLGLDAAKLKDVVARYNELCKKGVDEDFYKDPTYLVEIEETGPYYAAKNTCTFMTIMGGLRTSVNMEVCDE
;
A
#
# COMPACT_ATOMS: atom_id res chain seq x y z
N PRO A 1 0.09 -7.98 -18.35
CA PRO A 1 -1.22 -8.41 -18.90
C PRO A 1 -1.38 -9.93 -18.96
N GLU A 2 -0.37 -10.65 -19.44
CA GLU A 2 -0.45 -12.12 -19.57
C GLU A 2 -0.58 -12.83 -18.22
N ALA A 3 0.07 -12.33 -17.18
CA ALA A 3 -0.02 -12.89 -15.83
C ALA A 3 -1.44 -12.83 -15.26
N LEU A 4 -2.25 -11.86 -15.65
CA LEU A 4 -3.63 -11.69 -15.18
C LEU A 4 -4.59 -12.75 -15.70
N GLN A 5 -4.28 -13.39 -16.83
CA GLN A 5 -5.11 -14.48 -17.36
C GLN A 5 -5.23 -15.65 -16.39
N TYR A 6 -4.29 -15.79 -15.47
CA TYR A 6 -4.24 -16.87 -14.48
C TYR A 6 -4.85 -16.48 -13.13
N VAL A 7 -5.19 -15.21 -12.92
CA VAL A 7 -5.66 -14.74 -11.61
C VAL A 7 -7.18 -14.79 -11.49
N GLY A 8 -7.89 -14.81 -12.61
CA GLY A 8 -9.33 -15.06 -12.66
C GLY A 8 -10.23 -13.94 -12.11
N PHE A 9 -9.71 -12.72 -11.94
CA PHE A 9 -10.48 -11.56 -11.51
C PHE A 9 -10.14 -10.32 -12.33
N GLU A 10 -11.10 -9.44 -12.46
CA GLU A 10 -10.94 -8.15 -13.14
C GLU A 10 -10.23 -7.17 -12.19
N GLN A 11 -9.20 -6.50 -12.71
CA GLN A 11 -8.46 -5.48 -11.99
C GLN A 11 -8.63 -4.15 -12.68
N THR A 12 -9.24 -3.20 -11.98
CA THR A 12 -9.51 -1.86 -12.50
C THR A 12 -8.35 -0.90 -12.25
N GLU A 13 -7.71 -1.03 -11.09
CA GLU A 13 -6.57 -0.19 -10.70
C GLU A 13 -5.40 -1.08 -10.30
N THR A 14 -4.59 -1.45 -11.27
CA THR A 14 -3.34 -2.17 -11.02
C THR A 14 -2.24 -1.53 -11.85
N ASP A 15 -1.22 -1.07 -11.16
CA ASP A 15 -0.03 -0.54 -11.80
C ASP A 15 0.94 -1.66 -12.14
N TYR A 16 1.16 -1.85 -13.43
CA TYR A 16 2.11 -2.83 -13.96
C TYR A 16 3.50 -2.28 -14.20
N ASN A 17 3.68 -0.97 -14.09
CA ASN A 17 4.85 -0.30 -14.62
C ASN A 17 5.74 0.34 -13.57
N THR A 18 5.24 0.62 -12.38
CA THR A 18 5.96 1.47 -11.43
C THR A 18 6.58 0.75 -10.27
N SER A 19 6.18 -0.47 -9.95
CA SER A 19 6.87 -1.21 -8.91
C SER A 19 8.34 -1.31 -9.23
N PHE A 20 9.14 -0.71 -8.41
CA PHE A 20 10.59 -0.62 -8.59
C PHE A 20 11.03 0.00 -9.92
N GLN A 21 10.17 0.76 -10.59
CA GLN A 21 10.45 1.45 -11.86
C GLN A 21 10.99 0.54 -12.97
N MET A 22 10.73 -0.75 -12.88
CA MET A 22 11.25 -1.74 -13.83
C MET A 22 10.17 -2.35 -14.72
N GLY A 23 8.92 -2.00 -14.49
CA GLY A 23 7.81 -2.46 -15.33
C GLY A 23 7.98 -2.00 -16.77
N GLY A 24 7.77 -2.92 -17.68
CA GLY A 24 7.87 -2.65 -19.11
C GLY A 24 9.26 -2.68 -19.72
N ILE A 25 10.33 -2.66 -18.93
CA ILE A 25 11.71 -2.76 -19.42
C ILE A 25 12.08 -4.22 -19.69
N TYR A 26 11.54 -5.16 -18.89
CA TYR A 26 11.85 -6.57 -18.99
C TYR A 26 10.80 -7.34 -19.77
N GLY A 27 11.09 -7.69 -21.00
CA GLY A 27 10.23 -8.50 -21.85
C GLY A 27 10.29 -10.02 -21.57
N GLY A 28 10.94 -10.43 -20.48
CA GLY A 28 11.18 -11.84 -20.17
C GLY A 28 12.21 -12.48 -21.08
N ASP A 29 13.14 -11.70 -21.63
CA ASP A 29 14.07 -12.18 -22.66
C ASP A 29 15.01 -13.26 -22.14
N GLY A 30 15.46 -13.19 -20.88
CA GLY A 30 16.26 -14.24 -20.27
C GLY A 30 15.50 -15.58 -20.18
N GLN A 31 14.23 -15.53 -19.84
CA GLN A 31 13.37 -16.73 -19.82
C GLN A 31 13.16 -17.30 -21.21
N LYS A 32 12.87 -16.44 -22.20
CA LYS A 32 12.73 -16.84 -23.61
C LYS A 32 14.00 -17.47 -24.13
N MET A 33 15.15 -16.85 -23.89
CA MET A 33 16.46 -17.39 -24.29
C MET A 33 16.72 -18.76 -23.67
N GLY A 34 16.41 -18.95 -22.41
CA GLY A 34 16.52 -20.26 -21.74
C GLY A 34 15.63 -21.32 -22.39
N LEU A 35 14.37 -21.00 -22.65
CA LEU A 35 13.44 -21.91 -23.33
C LEU A 35 13.90 -22.24 -24.76
N TRP A 36 14.40 -21.29 -25.50
CA TRP A 36 14.96 -21.52 -26.85
C TRP A 36 16.22 -22.38 -26.83
N ALA A 37 16.97 -22.34 -25.72
CA ALA A 37 18.12 -23.21 -25.51
C ALA A 37 17.77 -24.61 -25.00
N GLY A 38 16.47 -24.89 -24.78
CA GLY A 38 16.00 -26.21 -24.34
C GLY A 38 15.77 -26.35 -22.84
N ALA A 39 15.80 -25.25 -22.10
CA ALA A 39 15.46 -25.27 -20.67
C ALA A 39 13.98 -25.58 -20.47
N ALA A 40 13.66 -26.31 -19.41
CA ALA A 40 12.30 -26.56 -19.01
C ALA A 40 11.72 -25.41 -18.17
N TRP A 41 10.42 -25.21 -18.24
CA TRP A 41 9.68 -24.34 -17.31
C TRP A 41 9.41 -25.08 -16.00
N GLN A 42 9.30 -24.36 -14.90
CA GLN A 42 8.91 -24.96 -13.62
C GLN A 42 7.56 -25.69 -13.72
N HIS A 43 7.36 -26.71 -12.90
CA HIS A 43 6.10 -27.48 -12.88
C HIS A 43 4.97 -26.78 -12.14
N ALA A 44 5.29 -25.91 -11.20
CA ALA A 44 4.30 -25.13 -10.49
C ALA A 44 3.80 -23.97 -11.36
N GLU A 45 2.54 -23.61 -11.19
CA GLU A 45 2.00 -22.40 -11.80
C GLU A 45 2.78 -21.16 -11.34
N ALA A 46 3.00 -20.23 -12.27
CA ALA A 46 3.66 -18.98 -11.98
C ALA A 46 2.67 -18.02 -11.27
N ALA A 47 2.77 -17.91 -9.96
CA ALA A 47 1.90 -17.05 -9.19
C ALA A 47 2.34 -15.58 -9.31
N PRO A 48 1.45 -14.64 -9.67
CA PRO A 48 1.74 -13.22 -9.61
C PRO A 48 1.86 -12.75 -8.16
N MET A 49 2.87 -11.92 -7.89
CA MET A 49 3.03 -11.24 -6.60
C MET A 49 2.52 -9.82 -6.73
N TYR A 50 1.58 -9.48 -5.88
CA TYR A 50 1.05 -8.13 -5.74
C TYR A 50 1.48 -7.52 -4.42
N GLN A 51 1.58 -6.21 -4.40
CA GLN A 51 1.67 -5.45 -3.15
C GLN A 51 0.83 -4.17 -3.25
N GLY A 52 0.49 -3.56 -2.12
CA GLY A 52 -0.14 -2.26 -2.10
C GLY A 52 0.82 -1.21 -2.67
N GLY A 53 0.36 -0.46 -3.66
CA GLY A 53 1.11 0.64 -4.26
C GLY A 53 0.55 1.97 -3.77
N TRP A 54 1.36 2.74 -3.05
CA TRP A 54 1.03 4.06 -2.54
C TRP A 54 1.68 5.14 -3.40
N GLY A 55 1.02 6.30 -3.50
CA GLY A 55 1.40 7.33 -4.45
C GLY A 55 2.77 7.99 -4.21
N GLY A 56 3.17 8.20 -2.96
CA GLY A 56 4.35 8.99 -2.64
C GLY A 56 5.48 8.25 -1.93
N GLY A 57 5.21 7.10 -1.33
CA GLY A 57 6.19 6.26 -0.64
C GLY A 57 6.60 6.75 0.75
N HIS A 58 5.97 7.81 1.26
CA HIS A 58 6.23 8.37 2.59
C HIS A 58 4.97 8.50 3.45
N GLU A 59 3.87 7.93 3.01
CA GLU A 59 2.60 7.91 3.73
C GLU A 59 2.63 6.90 4.89
N PRO A 60 2.12 7.28 6.06
CA PRO A 60 2.09 6.39 7.24
C PRO A 60 1.29 5.12 6.98
N CYS A 61 0.25 5.22 6.18
CA CYS A 61 -0.70 4.16 5.90
C CYS A 61 -0.10 2.96 5.14
N GLY A 62 1.05 3.13 4.49
CA GLY A 62 1.81 2.05 3.88
C GLY A 62 2.60 1.21 4.90
N PHE A 63 2.70 1.68 6.15
CA PHE A 63 3.61 1.15 7.17
C PHE A 63 2.92 0.91 8.52
N HIS A 64 1.73 0.36 8.50
CA HIS A 64 0.93 0.00 9.68
C HIS A 64 0.18 1.14 10.35
N TRP A 65 0.46 2.38 10.03
CA TRP A 65 -0.11 3.57 10.63
C TRP A 65 -1.30 4.11 9.82
N GLY A 66 -2.12 4.93 10.46
CA GLY A 66 -3.23 5.58 9.79
C GLY A 66 -4.50 4.75 9.74
N LEU A 67 -5.45 5.24 8.99
CA LEU A 67 -6.76 4.65 8.77
C LEU A 67 -6.96 4.43 7.28
N ASN A 68 -7.32 3.22 6.87
CA ASN A 68 -7.59 2.89 5.48
C ASN A 68 -9.09 2.73 5.24
N VAL A 69 -9.61 3.42 4.21
CA VAL A 69 -10.99 3.29 3.76
C VAL A 69 -11.05 2.91 2.28
N ASN A 70 -12.01 2.09 1.90
CA ASN A 70 -12.26 1.69 0.52
C ASN A 70 -13.07 2.77 -0.24
N ALA A 71 -13.35 2.54 -1.53
CA ALA A 71 -14.15 3.44 -2.36
C ALA A 71 -15.62 3.60 -1.91
N ARG A 72 -16.11 2.76 -0.98
CA ARG A 72 -17.43 2.92 -0.33
C ARG A 72 -17.37 3.68 0.98
N THR A 73 -16.21 4.23 1.32
CA THR A 73 -15.95 4.93 2.57
C THR A 73 -16.12 4.01 3.79
N GLU A 74 -15.62 2.78 3.69
CA GLU A 74 -15.67 1.79 4.76
C GLU A 74 -14.26 1.35 5.12
N ARG A 75 -13.95 1.27 6.42
CA ARG A 75 -12.75 0.58 6.89
C ARG A 75 -12.93 -0.92 6.62
N TYR A 76 -11.91 -1.59 6.07
CA TYR A 76 -12.07 -2.95 5.55
C TYR A 76 -11.01 -3.95 6.03
N GLN A 77 -10.00 -3.47 6.74
CA GLN A 77 -8.89 -4.30 7.26
C GLN A 77 -8.25 -3.66 8.49
N ARG A 78 -7.43 -4.45 9.18
CA ARG A 78 -6.41 -3.89 10.07
C ARG A 78 -5.25 -3.37 9.23
N GLU A 79 -4.73 -2.19 9.55
CA GLU A 79 -3.70 -1.54 8.73
C GLU A 79 -2.28 -2.03 9.03
N ASP A 80 -2.09 -2.77 10.12
CA ASP A 80 -0.80 -3.28 10.59
C ASP A 80 -0.42 -4.67 10.03
N VAL A 81 -1.05 -5.08 8.95
CA VAL A 81 -0.65 -6.28 8.21
C VAL A 81 0.48 -5.97 7.22
N SER A 82 1.30 -6.96 6.92
CA SER A 82 2.39 -6.78 5.95
C SER A 82 1.86 -6.52 4.54
N ALA A 83 2.64 -5.80 3.75
CA ALA A 83 2.28 -5.32 2.41
C ALA A 83 1.67 -6.39 1.46
N PRO A 84 2.14 -7.65 1.41
CA PRO A 84 1.51 -8.67 0.57
C PRO A 84 0.05 -8.97 0.97
N TYR A 85 -0.26 -8.99 2.26
CA TYR A 85 -1.63 -9.21 2.73
C TYR A 85 -2.53 -8.00 2.45
N THR A 86 -1.99 -6.78 2.55
CA THR A 86 -2.71 -5.56 2.17
C THR A 86 -3.20 -5.63 0.73
N ALA A 87 -2.37 -6.11 -0.20
CA ALA A 87 -2.78 -6.30 -1.59
C ALA A 87 -3.94 -7.28 -1.74
N HIS A 88 -3.93 -8.41 -1.02
CA HIS A 88 -5.03 -9.37 -1.05
C HIS A 88 -6.35 -8.78 -0.56
N TYR A 89 -6.32 -8.00 0.51
CA TYR A 89 -7.52 -7.32 1.00
C TYR A 89 -8.01 -6.27 0.01
N LEU A 90 -7.08 -5.52 -0.59
CA LEU A 90 -7.38 -4.48 -1.57
C LEU A 90 -8.05 -5.04 -2.83
N LEU A 91 -7.57 -6.17 -3.33
CA LEU A 91 -8.13 -6.84 -4.51
C LEU A 91 -9.58 -7.32 -4.31
N SER A 92 -10.06 -7.41 -3.08
CA SER A 92 -11.45 -7.71 -2.76
C SER A 92 -12.33 -6.46 -2.58
N GLN A 93 -11.74 -5.27 -2.65
CA GLN A 93 -12.47 -4.01 -2.50
C GLN A 93 -12.98 -3.49 -3.85
N PRO A 94 -14.03 -2.63 -3.84
CA PRO A 94 -14.51 -1.99 -5.05
C PRO A 94 -13.40 -1.27 -5.79
N ASP A 95 -13.32 -1.47 -7.07
CA ASP A 95 -12.35 -0.86 -7.99
C ASP A 95 -10.88 -1.14 -7.64
N ASN A 96 -10.61 -2.00 -6.66
CA ASN A 96 -9.28 -2.28 -6.10
C ASN A 96 -8.58 -1.01 -5.58
N ILE A 97 -9.35 -0.06 -5.06
CA ILE A 97 -8.87 1.21 -4.55
C ILE A 97 -9.16 1.34 -3.06
N ALA A 98 -8.21 1.90 -2.34
CA ALA A 98 -8.39 2.42 -1.00
C ALA A 98 -7.67 3.76 -0.82
N TYR A 99 -8.01 4.45 0.25
CA TYR A 99 -7.37 5.68 0.65
C TYR A 99 -6.88 5.54 2.09
N GLY A 100 -5.62 5.85 2.30
CA GLY A 100 -5.05 6.00 3.63
C GLY A 100 -5.22 7.44 4.10
N ILE A 101 -5.62 7.64 5.36
CA ILE A 101 -5.91 8.95 5.95
C ILE A 101 -5.09 9.12 7.21
N TRP A 102 -4.48 10.29 7.39
CA TRP A 102 -3.69 10.65 8.56
C TRP A 102 -3.69 12.16 8.82
N THR A 103 -3.14 12.58 9.94
CA THR A 103 -2.96 13.96 10.34
C THR A 103 -1.52 14.26 10.76
N LYS A 104 -1.18 15.52 10.95
CA LYS A 104 0.19 16.00 11.23
C LYS A 104 0.79 15.50 12.55
N ASN A 105 0.00 14.92 13.46
CA ASN A 105 0.47 14.35 14.73
C ASN A 105 1.24 13.03 14.53
N TYR A 106 1.04 12.35 13.41
CA TYR A 106 1.59 11.02 13.17
C TYR A 106 3.13 10.95 13.27
N PRO A 107 3.91 11.85 12.63
CA PRO A 107 5.36 11.75 12.68
C PRO A 107 5.91 11.78 14.10
N GLN A 108 5.46 12.74 14.90
CA GLN A 108 5.94 12.86 16.28
C GLN A 108 5.51 11.65 17.13
N THR A 109 4.27 11.21 16.96
CA THR A 109 3.75 10.02 17.68
C THR A 109 4.57 8.77 17.35
N ILE A 110 4.95 8.56 16.10
CA ILE A 110 5.75 7.41 15.67
C ILE A 110 7.15 7.49 16.27
N ILE A 111 7.78 8.67 16.24
CA ILE A 111 9.09 8.93 16.85
C ILE A 111 9.04 8.66 18.35
N ASP A 112 8.05 9.20 19.05
CA ASP A 112 7.90 9.07 20.51
C ASP A 112 7.67 7.63 20.95
N ARG A 113 7.05 6.81 20.09
CA ARG A 113 6.86 5.38 20.33
C ARG A 113 8.10 4.54 20.01
N GLY A 114 9.19 5.15 19.53
CA GLY A 114 10.42 4.47 19.15
C GLY A 114 10.24 3.46 18.03
N GLN A 115 9.21 3.65 17.21
CA GLN A 115 8.94 2.77 16.07
C GLN A 115 9.74 3.24 14.84
N GLU A 116 10.22 2.27 14.09
CA GLU A 116 10.80 2.58 12.79
C GLU A 116 9.69 2.97 11.81
N TRP A 117 9.89 4.09 11.14
CA TRP A 117 8.97 4.59 10.13
C TRP A 117 8.82 3.62 8.96
N PHE A 118 9.73 2.67 8.83
CA PHE A 118 10.08 2.12 7.55
C PHE A 118 10.24 0.61 7.52
N LEU A 119 9.53 -0.08 6.64
CA LEU A 119 9.88 -1.44 6.25
C LEU A 119 10.21 -1.60 4.75
N PHE A 120 9.64 -0.80 3.85
CA PHE A 120 9.85 -0.95 2.40
C PHE A 120 9.62 0.36 1.62
N GLY A 121 10.33 1.43 1.88
CA GLY A 121 10.27 2.61 1.03
C GLY A 121 11.35 2.61 -0.04
N SER A 122 11.14 3.39 -1.06
CA SER A 122 12.08 3.57 -2.16
C SER A 122 13.41 4.17 -1.73
N ASP A 123 13.45 4.76 -0.56
CA ASP A 123 14.65 5.33 0.03
C ASP A 123 15.02 4.55 1.30
N TYR A 124 15.63 3.41 1.11
CA TYR A 124 16.12 2.53 2.18
C TYR A 124 17.11 3.19 3.13
N THR A 125 17.47 4.42 2.88
CA THR A 125 18.69 4.94 3.45
C THR A 125 18.51 5.88 4.62
N LEU A 126 17.38 6.59 4.75
CA LEU A 126 17.23 7.52 5.88
C LEU A 126 15.75 7.83 6.15
N PRO A 127 15.19 7.38 7.26
CA PRO A 127 13.93 7.93 7.73
C PRO A 127 14.10 9.44 7.94
N PRO A 128 13.07 10.25 7.70
CA PRO A 128 13.09 11.65 8.09
C PRO A 128 13.44 11.73 9.57
N LYS A 129 14.32 12.65 9.89
CA LYS A 129 14.88 12.74 11.23
C LYS A 129 13.97 13.48 12.20
N THR A 130 13.04 14.28 11.69
CA THR A 130 12.12 15.09 12.49
C THR A 130 10.69 15.04 11.95
N ALA A 131 9.74 15.40 12.80
CA ALA A 131 8.34 15.49 12.39
C ALA A 131 8.12 16.59 11.33
N GLU A 132 8.85 17.69 11.42
CA GLU A 132 8.80 18.80 10.47
C GLU A 132 9.29 18.38 9.08
N GLU A 133 10.38 17.62 9.00
CA GLU A 133 10.88 17.10 7.73
C GLU A 133 9.85 16.19 7.05
N MET A 134 9.16 15.35 7.82
CA MET A 134 8.13 14.48 7.28
C MET A 134 6.92 15.27 6.76
N ILE A 135 6.45 16.26 7.51
CA ILE A 135 5.34 17.11 7.09
C ILE A 135 5.73 17.86 5.81
N ALA A 136 6.97 18.35 5.71
CA ALA A 136 7.46 19.01 4.50
C ALA A 136 7.47 18.07 3.28
N ILE A 137 7.83 16.80 3.46
CA ILE A 137 7.75 15.78 2.40
C ILE A 137 6.30 15.58 1.96
N TRP A 138 5.35 15.49 2.88
CA TRP A 138 3.93 15.35 2.52
C TRP A 138 3.40 16.57 1.78
N ASP A 139 3.77 17.78 2.24
CA ASP A 139 3.37 19.02 1.57
C ASP A 139 3.94 19.09 0.14
N ALA A 140 5.19 18.71 -0.07
CA ALA A 140 5.77 18.58 -1.40
C ALA A 140 5.02 17.53 -2.24
N GLY A 141 4.69 16.38 -1.67
CA GLY A 141 3.91 15.35 -2.33
C GLY A 141 2.50 15.79 -2.73
N VAL A 142 1.88 16.72 -1.98
CA VAL A 142 0.62 17.36 -2.38
C VAL A 142 0.81 18.22 -3.63
N GLU A 143 1.89 19.01 -3.70
CA GLU A 143 2.21 19.83 -4.88
C GLU A 143 2.50 18.97 -6.11
N GLU A 144 3.09 17.81 -5.93
CA GLU A 144 3.39 16.82 -6.99
C GLU A 144 2.16 15.96 -7.39
N GLY A 145 1.05 16.05 -6.64
CA GLY A 145 -0.16 15.27 -6.89
C GLY A 145 -0.12 13.83 -6.38
N ALA A 146 0.85 13.48 -5.54
CA ALA A 146 0.94 12.17 -4.89
C ALA A 146 0.01 12.03 -3.68
N TYR A 147 -0.33 13.15 -3.04
CA TYR A 147 -1.18 13.22 -1.85
C TYR A 147 -2.30 14.24 -2.01
N TRP A 148 -3.32 14.11 -1.19
CA TRP A 148 -4.38 15.10 -0.97
C TRP A 148 -4.18 15.76 0.39
N LYS A 149 -4.58 17.00 0.49
CA LYS A 149 -4.58 17.77 1.74
C LYS A 149 -5.82 18.62 1.82
N ALA A 150 -6.49 18.62 2.98
CA ALA A 150 -7.68 19.41 3.23
C ALA A 150 -7.74 19.87 4.69
N ASP A 151 -8.42 20.99 4.94
CA ASP A 151 -8.58 21.50 6.30
C ASP A 151 -9.72 20.83 7.05
N THR A 152 -10.65 20.20 6.32
CA THR A 152 -11.80 19.49 6.88
C THR A 152 -11.99 18.11 6.26
N LEU A 153 -12.66 17.21 6.99
CA LEU A 153 -13.02 15.88 6.45
C LEU A 153 -14.04 15.98 5.31
N ASP A 154 -14.89 17.02 5.29
CA ASP A 154 -15.83 17.26 4.19
C ASP A 154 -15.07 17.58 2.90
N GLU A 155 -14.11 18.50 2.96
CA GLU A 155 -13.25 18.83 1.81
C GLU A 155 -12.42 17.65 1.35
N LEU A 156 -11.85 16.87 2.30
CA LEU A 156 -11.09 15.67 1.95
C LEU A 156 -11.97 14.65 1.24
N ALA A 157 -13.16 14.40 1.77
CA ALA A 157 -14.13 13.47 1.15
C ALA A 157 -14.51 13.91 -0.27
N ASP A 158 -14.76 15.21 -0.47
CA ASP A 158 -15.07 15.78 -1.79
C ASP A 158 -13.92 15.58 -2.78
N GLN A 159 -12.68 15.85 -2.37
CA GLN A 159 -11.49 15.65 -3.19
C GLN A 159 -11.29 14.17 -3.59
N LEU A 160 -11.64 13.24 -2.72
CA LEU A 160 -11.47 11.81 -2.92
C LEU A 160 -12.69 11.12 -3.57
N GLY A 161 -13.81 11.84 -3.73
CA GLY A 161 -15.06 11.27 -4.19
C GLY A 161 -15.72 10.32 -3.19
N LEU A 162 -15.50 10.52 -1.89
CA LEU A 162 -16.03 9.71 -0.79
C LEU A 162 -17.28 10.34 -0.17
N ASP A 163 -18.05 9.54 0.56
CA ASP A 163 -19.20 10.02 1.35
C ASP A 163 -18.70 10.73 2.63
N ALA A 164 -18.88 12.04 2.70
CA ALA A 164 -18.41 12.87 3.79
C ALA A 164 -19.03 12.50 5.16
N ALA A 165 -20.31 12.11 5.19
CA ALA A 165 -20.97 11.72 6.43
C ALA A 165 -20.40 10.39 6.94
N LYS A 166 -20.28 9.41 6.07
CA LYS A 166 -19.65 8.13 6.41
C LYS A 166 -18.19 8.30 6.82
N LEU A 167 -17.43 9.15 6.14
CA LEU A 167 -16.03 9.38 6.49
C LEU A 167 -15.88 9.90 7.92
N LYS A 168 -16.72 10.84 8.32
CA LYS A 168 -16.74 11.34 9.70
C LYS A 168 -17.11 10.24 10.69
N ASP A 169 -18.09 9.41 10.38
CA ASP A 169 -18.50 8.30 11.25
C ASP A 169 -17.37 7.26 11.39
N VAL A 170 -16.68 6.94 10.30
CA VAL A 170 -15.54 6.00 10.33
C VAL A 170 -14.37 6.57 11.13
N VAL A 171 -14.04 7.85 10.96
CA VAL A 171 -12.99 8.53 11.74
C VAL A 171 -13.37 8.59 13.21
N ALA A 172 -14.61 8.95 13.54
CA ALA A 172 -15.08 8.98 14.91
C ALA A 172 -14.99 7.60 15.57
N ARG A 173 -15.45 6.54 14.88
CA ARG A 173 -15.33 5.17 15.37
C ARG A 173 -13.89 4.74 15.57
N TYR A 174 -13.01 5.03 14.61
CA TYR A 174 -11.58 4.73 14.73
C TYR A 174 -10.94 5.43 15.94
N ASN A 175 -11.27 6.69 16.16
CA ASN A 175 -10.77 7.46 17.30
C ASN A 175 -11.29 6.92 18.65
N GLU A 176 -12.53 6.41 18.71
CA GLU A 176 -13.03 5.70 19.91
C GLU A 176 -12.16 4.48 20.23
N LEU A 177 -11.81 3.69 19.21
CA LEU A 177 -10.96 2.51 19.36
C LEU A 177 -9.54 2.90 19.82
N CYS A 178 -8.99 3.98 19.26
CA CYS A 178 -7.69 4.53 19.67
C CYS A 178 -7.71 4.95 21.15
N LYS A 179 -8.73 5.71 21.57
CA LYS A 179 -8.93 6.14 22.98
C LYS A 179 -9.10 4.95 23.93
N LYS A 180 -9.76 3.90 23.47
CA LYS A 180 -9.93 2.65 24.22
C LYS A 180 -8.65 1.84 24.30
N GLY A 181 -7.71 2.03 23.37
CA GLY A 181 -6.49 1.25 23.24
C GLY A 181 -6.71 -0.19 22.75
N VAL A 182 -7.86 -0.45 22.13
CA VAL A 182 -8.22 -1.78 21.58
C VAL A 182 -9.05 -1.58 20.32
N ASP A 183 -8.61 -2.16 19.24
CA ASP A 183 -9.39 -2.25 17.99
C ASP A 183 -10.31 -3.49 18.03
N GLU A 184 -11.56 -3.28 18.39
CA GLU A 184 -12.58 -4.34 18.45
C GLU A 184 -13.11 -4.73 17.07
N ASP A 185 -12.89 -3.89 16.05
CA ASP A 185 -13.46 -4.09 14.73
C ASP A 185 -12.55 -4.97 13.86
N PHE A 186 -11.23 -4.74 13.88
CA PHE A 186 -10.25 -5.45 13.04
C PHE A 186 -9.02 -5.96 13.79
N TYR A 187 -8.95 -5.75 15.12
CA TYR A 187 -7.86 -6.23 15.98
C TYR A 187 -6.48 -5.70 15.61
N LYS A 188 -6.39 -4.44 15.15
CA LYS A 188 -5.14 -3.73 14.94
C LYS A 188 -4.36 -3.64 16.24
N ASP A 189 -3.05 -3.88 16.19
CA ASP A 189 -2.19 -3.82 17.36
C ASP A 189 -2.26 -2.43 18.01
N PRO A 190 -2.44 -2.33 19.32
CA PRO A 190 -2.50 -1.07 20.04
C PRO A 190 -1.29 -0.15 19.82
N THR A 191 -0.12 -0.71 19.50
CA THR A 191 1.08 0.04 19.18
C THR A 191 0.86 1.01 18.00
N TYR A 192 0.01 0.62 17.04
CA TYR A 192 -0.24 1.37 15.80
C TYR A 192 -1.56 2.16 15.83
N LEU A 193 -2.29 2.14 16.94
CA LEU A 193 -3.49 2.96 17.10
C LEU A 193 -3.11 4.40 17.41
N VAL A 194 -3.30 5.28 16.44
CA VAL A 194 -3.08 6.73 16.55
C VAL A 194 -4.31 7.46 16.06
N GLU A 195 -4.84 8.35 16.89
CA GLU A 195 -6.03 9.12 16.56
C GLU A 195 -5.79 10.01 15.32
N ILE A 196 -6.80 10.11 14.48
CA ILE A 196 -6.93 11.17 13.48
C ILE A 196 -7.36 12.43 14.25
N GLU A 197 -6.58 13.49 14.21
CA GLU A 197 -6.91 14.73 14.94
C GLU A 197 -8.28 15.28 14.51
N GLU A 198 -8.99 15.90 15.46
CA GLU A 198 -10.30 16.52 15.19
C GLU A 198 -10.20 17.75 14.27
N THR A 199 -9.01 18.33 14.20
CA THR A 199 -8.74 19.51 13.35
C THR A 199 -7.64 19.20 12.35
N GLY A 200 -7.85 19.59 11.10
CA GLY A 200 -6.87 19.43 10.03
C GLY A 200 -5.53 20.16 10.27
N PRO A 201 -4.63 20.10 9.31
CA PRO A 201 -4.85 19.51 7.99
C PRO A 201 -4.89 17.98 8.04
N TYR A 202 -5.81 17.43 7.23
CA TYR A 202 -5.92 16.03 6.93
C TYR A 202 -5.15 15.74 5.65
N TYR A 203 -4.45 14.62 5.62
CA TYR A 203 -3.77 14.13 4.44
C TYR A 203 -4.38 12.81 4.00
N ALA A 204 -4.30 12.52 2.72
CA ALA A 204 -4.65 11.20 2.19
C ALA A 204 -3.71 10.78 1.06
N ALA A 205 -3.55 9.47 0.92
CA ALA A 205 -2.90 8.84 -0.23
C ALA A 205 -3.80 7.76 -0.82
N LYS A 206 -3.78 7.63 -2.14
CA LYS A 206 -4.45 6.52 -2.84
C LYS A 206 -3.58 5.28 -2.77
N ASN A 207 -4.19 4.16 -2.43
CA ASN A 207 -3.59 2.84 -2.52
C ASN A 207 -4.24 2.07 -3.67
N THR A 208 -3.41 1.54 -4.55
CA THR A 208 -3.80 0.64 -5.62
C THR A 208 -3.03 -0.66 -5.51
N CYS A 209 -3.46 -1.68 -6.22
CA CYS A 209 -2.71 -2.92 -6.28
C CYS A 209 -1.59 -2.81 -7.31
N THR A 210 -0.37 -3.01 -6.87
CA THR A 210 0.81 -2.95 -7.73
C THR A 210 1.30 -4.37 -8.03
N PHE A 211 1.52 -4.66 -9.30
CA PHE A 211 2.14 -5.90 -9.73
C PHE A 211 3.65 -5.83 -9.56
N MET A 212 4.20 -6.66 -8.70
CA MET A 212 5.62 -6.66 -8.39
C MET A 212 6.40 -7.62 -9.29
N THR A 213 6.00 -8.88 -9.33
CA THR A 213 6.72 -9.93 -10.06
C THR A 213 5.86 -11.17 -10.24
N ILE A 214 6.40 -12.13 -10.98
CA ILE A 214 5.85 -13.49 -11.07
C ILE A 214 6.79 -14.43 -10.31
N MET A 215 6.22 -15.19 -9.40
CA MET A 215 6.93 -16.21 -8.63
C MET A 215 7.08 -17.47 -9.47
N GLY A 216 8.01 -17.43 -10.41
CA GLY A 216 8.22 -18.57 -11.29
C GLY A 216 9.22 -18.28 -12.40
N GLY A 217 9.55 -19.31 -13.18
CA GLY A 217 10.52 -19.19 -14.25
C GLY A 217 11.04 -20.51 -14.76
N LEU A 218 12.26 -20.52 -15.26
CA LEU A 218 12.93 -21.72 -15.70
C LEU A 218 13.12 -22.69 -14.52
N ARG A 219 12.95 -23.98 -14.78
CA ARG A 219 13.18 -25.02 -13.77
C ARG A 219 14.64 -25.08 -13.38
N THR A 220 14.89 -25.10 -12.08
CA THR A 220 16.25 -25.22 -11.54
C THR A 220 16.36 -26.43 -10.62
N SER A 221 17.56 -27.00 -10.56
CA SER A 221 17.96 -28.03 -9.60
C SER A 221 18.16 -27.40 -8.20
N VAL A 222 18.39 -28.24 -7.19
CA VAL A 222 18.76 -27.79 -5.84
C VAL A 222 20.11 -27.06 -5.80
N ASN A 223 20.92 -27.20 -6.84
CA ASN A 223 22.19 -26.50 -7.01
C ASN A 223 22.04 -25.21 -7.87
N MET A 224 20.80 -24.78 -8.16
CA MET A 224 20.48 -23.64 -9.02
C MET A 224 20.90 -23.78 -10.49
N GLU A 225 21.13 -25.00 -10.96
CA GLU A 225 21.40 -25.26 -12.37
C GLU A 225 20.08 -25.27 -13.14
N VAL A 226 20.04 -24.62 -14.30
CA VAL A 226 18.88 -24.69 -15.19
C VAL A 226 18.77 -26.11 -15.77
N CYS A 227 17.59 -26.68 -15.65
CA CYS A 227 17.31 -28.04 -16.11
C CYS A 227 16.65 -28.00 -17.48
N ASP A 228 16.97 -29.00 -18.31
CA ASP A 228 16.15 -29.47 -19.41
C ASP A 228 15.02 -30.37 -18.90
N GLU A 229 14.20 -30.92 -19.77
CA GLU A 229 13.07 -31.80 -19.39
C GLU A 229 13.47 -33.03 -18.56
#